data_a6df250272ae86255a52a7f37f0dca6e
#
_entry.id   a6df250272ae86255a52a7f37f0dca6e
#
_cell.length_a   1.000
_cell.length_b   1.000
_cell.length_c   1.000
_cell.angle_alpha   90.00
_cell.angle_beta   90.00
_cell.angle_gamma   90.00
#
_symmetry.space_group_name_H-M   'P 1'
#
loop_
_entity.id
_entity.type
_entity.pdbx_description
1 polymer ?
#
loop_
_entity_poly.entity_id
_entity_poly.type
_entity_poly.pdbx_seq_one_letter_code
_entity_poly.pdbx_strand_id
1 'polypeptide(L)'
;LGNSHVAIYSIKADSTFARLYVCSRRCTGSAEKSLRITDYPELLECLKNNETFFNRKALKNYPAYATPIRREGVLVGMLLIMEADYTQMNMEFSNKLRIMSDLIQDSLVRAMEFYEMGEKVIEDTRILEADKFEELLDVKKRMRRKQYSDYVLLEIEVKDDRKINEISRRISGLVRE
;
A
#
# COMPACT_ATOMS: atom_id res chain seq x y z
N LEU A 1 18.48 -3.38 5.75
CA LEU A 1 17.92 -3.76 4.42
C LEU A 1 18.63 -3.08 3.23
N GLY A 2 19.80 -2.48 3.41
CA GLY A 2 20.43 -1.58 2.41
C GLY A 2 20.64 -2.12 1.00
N ASN A 3 20.64 -3.42 0.80
CA ASN A 3 20.90 -4.06 -0.51
C ASN A 3 19.78 -4.98 -1.00
N SER A 4 18.66 -5.07 -0.30
CA SER A 4 17.61 -6.03 -0.60
C SER A 4 16.62 -5.50 -1.65
N HIS A 5 16.16 -6.38 -2.52
CA HIS A 5 15.09 -6.12 -3.49
C HIS A 5 13.74 -6.22 -2.76
N VAL A 6 13.26 -5.09 -2.25
CA VAL A 6 12.02 -5.00 -1.46
C VAL A 6 10.87 -4.53 -2.34
N ALA A 7 9.74 -5.20 -2.26
CA ALA A 7 8.51 -4.81 -2.91
C ALA A 7 7.32 -4.93 -1.95
N ILE A 8 6.36 -4.04 -2.06
CA ILE A 8 5.10 -4.08 -1.33
C ILE A 8 3.99 -4.25 -2.36
N TYR A 9 3.13 -5.21 -2.11
CA TYR A 9 1.97 -5.48 -2.94
C TYR A 9 0.69 -5.27 -2.13
N SER A 10 -0.31 -4.66 -2.75
CA SER A 10 -1.67 -4.58 -2.22
C SER A 10 -2.49 -5.79 -2.65
N ILE A 11 -3.39 -6.24 -1.79
CA ILE A 11 -4.30 -7.36 -2.03
C ILE A 11 -5.70 -6.85 -1.74
N LYS A 12 -6.57 -6.82 -2.77
CA LYS A 12 -7.99 -6.49 -2.56
C LYS A 12 -8.72 -7.72 -2.03
N ALA A 13 -9.76 -7.49 -1.24
CA ALA A 13 -10.63 -8.57 -0.77
C ALA A 13 -11.11 -9.42 -1.96
N ASP A 14 -11.12 -10.73 -1.80
CA ASP A 14 -11.52 -11.71 -2.80
C ASP A 14 -10.72 -11.72 -4.12
N SER A 15 -9.59 -10.97 -4.18
CA SER A 15 -8.72 -10.99 -5.33
C SER A 15 -7.73 -12.15 -5.28
N THR A 16 -7.57 -12.81 -6.43
CA THR A 16 -6.50 -13.81 -6.64
C THR A 16 -5.17 -13.17 -7.04
N PHE A 17 -5.16 -11.84 -7.20
CA PHE A 17 -3.99 -11.07 -7.61
C PHE A 17 -3.57 -10.07 -6.54
N ALA A 18 -2.26 -9.97 -6.34
CA ALA A 18 -1.64 -8.87 -5.62
C ALA A 18 -1.07 -7.87 -6.64
N ARG A 19 -1.32 -6.58 -6.44
CA ARG A 19 -0.82 -5.50 -7.30
C ARG A 19 0.36 -4.81 -6.65
N LEU A 20 1.40 -4.56 -7.43
CA LEU A 20 2.57 -3.82 -6.97
C LEU A 20 2.15 -2.41 -6.54
N TYR A 21 2.38 -2.10 -5.26
CA TYR A 21 2.12 -0.77 -4.70
C TYR A 21 3.39 0.09 -4.76
N VAL A 22 4.50 -0.42 -4.27
CA VAL A 22 5.79 0.26 -4.29
C VAL A 22 6.93 -0.75 -4.27
N CYS A 23 8.05 -0.41 -4.88
CA CYS A 23 9.26 -1.22 -4.80
C CYS A 23 10.51 -0.36 -4.61
N SER A 24 11.57 -0.97 -4.06
CA SER A 24 12.87 -0.34 -3.98
C SER A 24 13.44 -0.06 -5.38
N ARG A 25 14.32 0.94 -5.50
CA ARG A 25 14.96 1.28 -6.79
C ARG A 25 15.62 0.08 -7.48
N ARG A 26 16.14 -0.88 -6.72
CA ARG A 26 16.77 -2.10 -7.25
C ARG A 26 15.78 -3.09 -7.82
N CYS A 27 14.54 -3.09 -7.34
CA CYS A 27 13.44 -3.88 -7.88
C CYS A 27 12.77 -3.26 -9.10
N THR A 28 13.06 -1.99 -9.39
CA THR A 28 12.44 -1.28 -10.52
C THR A 28 12.83 -1.97 -11.82
N GLY A 29 11.83 -2.50 -12.54
CA GLY A 29 12.02 -3.27 -13.77
C GLY A 29 12.07 -4.80 -13.61
N SER A 30 12.32 -5.33 -12.39
CA SER A 30 12.29 -6.77 -12.10
C SER A 30 11.04 -7.20 -11.32
N ALA A 31 10.42 -6.29 -10.57
CA ALA A 31 9.16 -6.59 -9.87
C ALA A 31 7.98 -6.59 -10.84
N GLU A 32 7.24 -7.69 -10.87
CA GLU A 32 6.03 -7.81 -11.67
C GLU A 32 4.97 -6.82 -11.17
N LYS A 33 4.25 -6.16 -12.09
CA LYS A 33 3.17 -5.23 -11.73
C LYS A 33 2.00 -5.92 -11.03
N SER A 34 1.81 -7.21 -11.28
CA SER A 34 0.76 -8.02 -10.68
C SER A 34 1.23 -9.45 -10.50
N LEU A 35 1.04 -10.00 -9.31
CA LEU A 35 1.34 -11.38 -8.97
C LEU A 35 0.04 -12.15 -8.76
N ARG A 36 -0.10 -13.33 -9.39
CA ARG A 36 -1.18 -14.24 -9.07
C ARG A 36 -0.81 -15.01 -7.80
N ILE A 37 -1.46 -14.70 -6.69
CA ILE A 37 -1.12 -15.26 -5.36
C ILE A 37 -1.33 -16.78 -5.32
N THR A 38 -2.28 -17.28 -6.09
CA THR A 38 -2.58 -18.72 -6.18
C THR A 38 -1.44 -19.55 -6.76
N ASP A 39 -0.51 -18.93 -7.49
CA ASP A 39 0.67 -19.62 -8.04
C ASP A 39 1.74 -19.88 -6.96
N TYR A 40 1.54 -19.32 -5.75
CA TYR A 40 2.44 -19.43 -4.60
C TYR A 40 1.70 -20.02 -3.38
N PRO A 41 1.27 -21.28 -3.40
CA PRO A 41 0.40 -21.85 -2.37
C PRO A 41 1.04 -21.84 -0.97
N GLU A 42 2.34 -22.19 -0.84
CA GLU A 42 3.04 -22.18 0.46
C GLU A 42 3.12 -20.75 1.05
N LEU A 43 3.37 -19.76 0.20
CA LEU A 43 3.39 -18.36 0.60
C LEU A 43 2.00 -17.89 1.04
N LEU A 44 0.97 -18.22 0.27
CA LEU A 44 -0.39 -17.83 0.58
C LEU A 44 -0.86 -18.42 1.92
N GLU A 45 -0.50 -19.66 2.21
CA GLU A 45 -0.82 -20.32 3.48
C GLU A 45 -0.17 -19.58 4.67
N CYS A 46 1.13 -19.26 4.60
CA CYS A 46 1.81 -18.47 5.62
C CYS A 46 1.14 -17.10 5.83
N LEU A 47 0.83 -16.38 4.73
CA LEU A 47 0.19 -15.08 4.82
C LEU A 47 -1.20 -15.14 5.48
N LYS A 48 -2.00 -16.19 5.17
CA LYS A 48 -3.31 -16.41 5.79
C LYS A 48 -3.19 -16.68 7.29
N ASN A 49 -2.19 -17.43 7.71
CA ASN A 49 -1.91 -17.75 9.11
C ASN A 49 -1.22 -16.61 9.88
N ASN A 50 -1.04 -15.44 9.26
CA ASN A 50 -0.29 -14.32 9.83
C ASN A 50 1.18 -14.64 10.14
N GLU A 51 1.77 -15.49 9.33
CA GLU A 51 3.16 -15.92 9.47
C GLU A 51 4.03 -15.30 8.37
N THR A 52 5.30 -15.09 8.70
CA THR A 52 6.29 -14.70 7.70
C THR A 52 6.71 -15.93 6.91
N PHE A 53 6.47 -15.91 5.59
CA PHE A 53 7.03 -16.91 4.69
C PHE A 53 8.55 -16.74 4.60
N PHE A 54 9.26 -17.84 4.69
CA PHE A 54 10.70 -17.92 4.51
C PHE A 54 11.04 -19.07 3.55
N ASN A 55 11.61 -18.75 2.40
CA ASN A 55 11.94 -19.70 1.34
C ASN A 55 13.15 -20.59 1.68
N ARG A 56 13.01 -21.41 2.71
CA ARG A 56 14.08 -22.34 3.16
C ARG A 56 14.40 -23.42 2.15
N LYS A 57 13.40 -23.78 1.32
CA LYS A 57 13.51 -24.85 0.33
C LYS A 57 14.14 -24.36 -0.99
N ALA A 58 14.53 -23.09 -1.07
CA ALA A 58 15.02 -22.45 -2.28
C ALA A 58 14.11 -22.70 -3.50
N LEU A 59 12.79 -22.60 -3.28
CA LEU A 59 11.79 -22.74 -4.33
C LEU A 59 12.05 -21.70 -5.41
N LYS A 60 12.16 -22.17 -6.65
CA LYS A 60 12.39 -21.31 -7.80
C LYS A 60 11.20 -20.36 -8.01
N ASN A 61 11.47 -19.12 -8.34
CA ASN A 61 10.47 -18.05 -8.57
C ASN A 61 9.70 -17.61 -7.32
N TYR A 62 10.03 -18.13 -6.14
CA TYR A 62 9.47 -17.62 -4.89
C TYR A 62 10.35 -16.49 -4.33
N PRO A 63 9.75 -15.49 -3.63
CA PRO A 63 10.53 -14.51 -2.90
C PRO A 63 11.33 -15.20 -1.78
N ALA A 64 12.44 -14.59 -1.38
CA ALA A 64 13.22 -15.09 -0.23
C ALA A 64 12.41 -15.02 1.06
N TYR A 65 11.65 -13.92 1.22
CA TYR A 65 10.76 -13.69 2.35
C TYR A 65 9.48 -12.98 1.90
N ALA A 66 8.38 -13.28 2.60
CA ALA A 66 7.15 -12.52 2.52
C ALA A 66 6.53 -12.36 3.92
N THR A 67 6.06 -11.16 4.24
CA THR A 67 5.36 -10.92 5.50
C THR A 67 4.02 -10.24 5.22
N PRO A 68 2.93 -10.65 5.92
CA PRO A 68 1.60 -10.09 5.69
C PRO A 68 1.51 -8.65 6.17
N ILE A 69 0.69 -7.86 5.51
CA ILE A 69 0.21 -6.55 5.95
C ILE A 69 -1.29 -6.69 6.16
N ARG A 70 -1.76 -6.40 7.38
CA ARG A 70 -3.15 -6.59 7.75
C ARG A 70 -3.80 -5.31 8.20
N ARG A 71 -5.10 -5.24 7.99
CA ARG A 71 -5.98 -4.22 8.53
C ARG A 71 -7.11 -4.90 9.27
N GLU A 72 -7.25 -4.65 10.58
CA GLU A 72 -8.31 -5.26 11.39
C GLU A 72 -8.42 -6.79 11.23
N GLY A 73 -7.26 -7.44 11.11
CA GLY A 73 -7.18 -8.90 10.91
C GLY A 73 -7.31 -9.37 9.46
N VAL A 74 -7.74 -8.51 8.53
CA VAL A 74 -7.87 -8.84 7.10
C VAL A 74 -6.52 -8.62 6.40
N LEU A 75 -6.12 -9.57 5.55
CA LEU A 75 -4.93 -9.46 4.69
C LEU A 75 -5.21 -8.43 3.58
N VAL A 76 -4.50 -7.28 3.63
CA VAL A 76 -4.65 -6.19 2.65
C VAL A 76 -3.41 -6.00 1.79
N GLY A 77 -2.32 -6.66 2.12
CA GLY A 77 -1.09 -6.59 1.36
C GLY A 77 -0.02 -7.51 1.89
N MET A 78 1.14 -7.45 1.26
CA MET A 78 2.33 -8.18 1.66
C MET A 78 3.60 -7.40 1.32
N LEU A 79 4.59 -7.49 2.20
CA LEU A 79 5.94 -7.03 1.96
C LEU A 79 6.78 -8.23 1.51
N LEU A 80 7.42 -8.11 0.35
CA LEU A 80 8.28 -9.14 -0.22
C LEU A 80 9.75 -8.70 -0.21
N ILE A 81 10.64 -9.64 0.11
CA ILE A 81 12.07 -9.57 -0.21
C ILE A 81 12.29 -10.58 -1.33
N MET A 82 12.55 -10.09 -2.54
CA MET A 82 12.68 -10.96 -3.72
C MET A 82 13.96 -11.77 -3.65
N GLU A 83 15.06 -11.13 -3.29
CA GLU A 83 16.38 -11.75 -3.17
C GLU A 83 17.00 -11.40 -1.82
N ALA A 84 17.62 -12.36 -1.18
CA ALA A 84 18.39 -12.20 0.04
C ALA A 84 19.71 -12.91 -0.06
N ASP A 85 20.76 -12.30 0.48
CA ASP A 85 22.07 -12.94 0.56
C ASP A 85 22.03 -14.16 1.48
N TYR A 86 22.89 -15.14 1.23
CA TYR A 86 22.94 -16.35 2.03
C TYR A 86 23.07 -16.07 3.55
N THR A 87 23.80 -15.00 3.91
CA THR A 87 23.95 -14.55 5.30
C THR A 87 22.66 -14.04 5.93
N GLN A 88 21.70 -13.63 5.11
CA GLN A 88 20.37 -13.14 5.50
C GLN A 88 19.33 -14.27 5.53
N MET A 89 19.64 -15.45 5.02
CA MET A 89 18.73 -16.60 4.96
C MET A 89 18.68 -17.32 6.32
N ASN A 90 18.18 -16.63 7.36
CA ASN A 90 18.09 -17.15 8.72
C ASN A 90 16.83 -16.67 9.46
N MET A 91 16.53 -17.33 10.58
CA MET A 91 15.35 -17.02 11.40
C MET A 91 15.40 -15.65 12.05
N GLU A 92 16.60 -15.18 12.40
CA GLU A 92 16.76 -13.85 13.00
C GLU A 92 16.33 -12.75 12.03
N PHE A 93 16.72 -12.88 10.77
CA PHE A 93 16.30 -11.94 9.73
C PHE A 93 14.78 -12.00 9.48
N SER A 94 14.20 -13.22 9.45
CA SER A 94 12.75 -13.42 9.38
C SER A 94 12.01 -12.70 10.52
N ASN A 95 12.48 -12.84 11.75
CA ASN A 95 11.88 -12.18 12.91
C ASN A 95 12.04 -10.66 12.84
N LYS A 96 13.19 -10.15 12.40
CA LYS A 96 13.39 -8.70 12.17
C LYS A 96 12.42 -8.16 11.14
N LEU A 97 12.20 -8.88 10.03
CA LEU A 97 11.24 -8.47 9.00
C LEU A 97 9.82 -8.40 9.55
N ARG A 98 9.42 -9.38 10.36
CA ARG A 98 8.11 -9.40 11.00
C ARG A 98 7.92 -8.18 11.91
N ILE A 99 8.87 -7.92 12.79
CA ILE A 99 8.81 -6.76 13.70
C ILE A 99 8.74 -5.45 12.88
N MET A 100 9.54 -5.33 11.83
CA MET A 100 9.51 -4.15 10.96
C MET A 100 8.16 -4.01 10.26
N SER A 101 7.60 -5.11 9.76
CA SER A 101 6.27 -5.10 9.14
C SER A 101 5.19 -4.63 10.12
N ASP A 102 5.20 -5.16 11.34
CA ASP A 102 4.25 -4.78 12.39
C ASP A 102 4.36 -3.28 12.74
N LEU A 103 5.60 -2.75 12.83
CA LEU A 103 5.83 -1.34 13.13
C LEU A 103 5.34 -0.37 12.04
N ILE A 104 5.48 -0.74 10.76
CA ILE A 104 5.10 0.12 9.64
C ILE A 104 3.68 -0.15 9.13
N GLN A 105 3.05 -1.23 9.57
CA GLN A 105 1.76 -1.72 9.07
C GLN A 105 0.69 -0.62 9.06
N ASP A 106 0.47 0.06 10.17
CA ASP A 106 -0.54 1.12 10.27
C ASP A 106 -0.28 2.29 9.32
N SER A 107 0.98 2.62 9.10
CA SER A 107 1.36 3.70 8.18
C SER A 107 1.20 3.28 6.72
N LEU A 108 1.55 2.02 6.41
CA LEU A 108 1.37 1.45 5.07
C LEU A 108 -0.11 1.33 4.72
N VAL A 109 -0.93 0.81 5.63
CA VAL A 109 -2.38 0.68 5.40
C VAL A 109 -3.00 2.05 5.12
N ARG A 110 -2.64 3.08 5.91
CA ARG A 110 -3.11 4.46 5.65
C ARG A 110 -2.64 5.01 4.31
N ALA A 111 -1.40 4.75 3.93
CA ALA A 111 -0.87 5.19 2.63
C ALA A 111 -1.56 4.48 1.46
N MET A 112 -1.85 3.18 1.59
CA MET A 112 -2.59 2.41 0.58
C MET A 112 -4.03 2.92 0.44
N GLU A 113 -4.72 3.18 1.56
CA GLU A 113 -6.07 3.78 1.56
C GLU A 113 -6.07 5.15 0.86
N PHE A 114 -5.09 5.98 1.17
CA PHE A 114 -4.97 7.30 0.55
C PHE A 114 -4.74 7.19 -0.96
N TYR A 115 -3.92 6.25 -1.40
CA TYR A 115 -3.67 6.00 -2.82
C TYR A 115 -4.92 5.48 -3.53
N GLU A 116 -5.65 4.52 -2.93
CA GLU A 116 -6.90 4.00 -3.49
C GLU A 116 -8.00 5.08 -3.57
N MET A 117 -8.03 6.01 -2.62
CA MET A 117 -8.93 7.17 -2.68
C MET A 117 -8.58 8.11 -3.83
N GLY A 118 -7.27 8.31 -4.10
CA GLY A 118 -6.80 9.15 -5.21
C GLY A 118 -7.12 8.58 -6.60
N GLU A 119 -7.41 7.29 -6.73
CA GLU A 119 -7.85 6.66 -7.99
C GLU A 119 -9.34 6.90 -8.32
N LYS A 120 -10.14 7.35 -7.33
CA LYS A 120 -11.59 7.60 -7.50
C LYS A 120 -11.85 9.09 -7.59
N VAL A 121 -11.52 9.64 -8.72
CA VAL A 121 -11.80 11.04 -9.09
C VAL A 121 -12.89 11.09 -10.17
N ILE A 122 -13.64 12.18 -10.18
CA ILE A 122 -14.60 12.47 -11.26
C ILE A 122 -13.80 12.56 -12.56
N GLU A 123 -14.30 11.89 -13.60
CA GLU A 123 -13.65 11.79 -14.91
C GLU A 123 -13.17 13.17 -15.40
N ASP A 124 -11.93 13.22 -15.92
CA ASP A 124 -11.24 14.45 -16.36
C ASP A 124 -10.99 15.53 -15.30
N THR A 125 -11.14 15.21 -14.01
CA THR A 125 -10.87 16.13 -12.92
C THR A 125 -9.89 15.52 -11.90
N ARG A 126 -9.47 16.34 -10.91
CA ARG A 126 -8.81 15.87 -9.68
C ARG A 126 -9.75 15.91 -8.48
N ILE A 127 -11.05 16.02 -8.72
CA ILE A 127 -12.06 16.10 -7.68
C ILE A 127 -12.45 14.68 -7.29
N LEU A 128 -12.37 14.35 -6.03
CA LEU A 128 -12.85 13.08 -5.50
C LEU A 128 -14.38 13.00 -5.63
N GLU A 129 -14.88 11.79 -5.86
CA GLU A 129 -16.31 11.52 -5.68
C GLU A 129 -16.75 11.82 -4.25
N ALA A 130 -18.00 12.24 -4.04
CA ALA A 130 -18.49 12.75 -2.76
C ALA A 130 -18.32 11.72 -1.61
N ASP A 131 -18.65 10.45 -1.87
CA ASP A 131 -18.49 9.36 -0.90
C ASP A 131 -17.02 9.16 -0.50
N LYS A 132 -16.10 9.31 -1.45
CA LYS A 132 -14.67 9.19 -1.21
C LYS A 132 -14.09 10.40 -0.48
N PHE A 133 -14.61 11.58 -0.75
CA PHE A 133 -14.26 12.77 0.01
C PHE A 133 -14.67 12.64 1.48
N GLU A 134 -15.86 12.11 1.76
CA GLU A 134 -16.32 11.88 3.13
C GLU A 134 -15.44 10.84 3.85
N GLU A 135 -15.09 9.73 3.20
CA GLU A 135 -14.16 8.74 3.76
C GLU A 135 -12.80 9.37 4.09
N LEU A 136 -12.23 10.16 3.17
CA LEU A 136 -10.98 10.88 3.39
C LEU A 136 -11.07 11.84 4.58
N LEU A 137 -12.17 12.59 4.66
CA LEU A 137 -12.40 13.54 5.74
C LEU A 137 -12.46 12.82 7.10
N ASP A 138 -13.08 11.65 7.16
CA ASP A 138 -13.14 10.85 8.38
C ASP A 138 -11.77 10.28 8.79
N VAL A 139 -10.96 9.88 7.82
CA VAL A 139 -9.57 9.50 8.07
C VAL A 139 -8.80 10.68 8.65
N LYS A 140 -8.89 11.86 8.04
CA LYS A 140 -8.23 13.08 8.52
C LYS A 140 -8.70 13.50 9.92
N LYS A 141 -9.99 13.42 10.21
CA LYS A 141 -10.53 13.67 11.56
C LYS A 141 -9.95 12.70 12.60
N ARG A 142 -9.85 11.41 12.27
CA ARG A 142 -9.23 10.40 13.14
C ARG A 142 -7.73 10.66 13.37
N MET A 143 -6.99 11.04 12.34
CA MET A 143 -5.57 11.40 12.45
C MET A 143 -5.35 12.60 13.36
N ARG A 144 -6.17 13.65 13.22
CA ARG A 144 -6.13 14.84 14.12
C ARG A 144 -6.39 14.47 15.57
N ARG A 145 -7.40 13.62 15.85
CA ARG A 145 -7.68 13.17 17.22
C ARG A 145 -6.50 12.44 17.87
N LYS A 146 -5.67 11.77 17.06
CA LYS A 146 -4.45 11.08 17.51
C LYS A 146 -3.20 11.99 17.48
N GLN A 147 -3.35 13.28 17.21
CA GLN A 147 -2.27 14.27 17.09
C GLN A 147 -1.21 13.96 16.02
N TYR A 148 -1.55 13.19 14.99
CA TYR A 148 -0.61 12.86 13.92
C TYR A 148 -0.51 13.94 12.83
N SER A 149 -1.54 14.74 12.64
CA SER A 149 -1.53 15.84 11.68
C SER A 149 -2.68 16.82 11.90
N ASP A 150 -2.46 18.09 11.59
CA ASP A 150 -3.50 19.10 11.47
C ASP A 150 -3.92 19.24 10.00
N TYR A 151 -5.15 19.69 9.78
CA TYR A 151 -5.65 20.01 8.45
C TYR A 151 -6.60 21.21 8.52
N VAL A 152 -6.72 21.91 7.42
CA VAL A 152 -7.70 22.98 7.20
C VAL A 152 -8.65 22.52 6.10
N LEU A 153 -9.94 22.61 6.34
CA LEU A 153 -10.98 22.37 5.34
C LEU A 153 -11.42 23.73 4.79
N LEU A 154 -11.29 23.89 3.46
CA LEU A 154 -11.80 25.04 2.73
C LEU A 154 -13.05 24.60 1.94
N GLU A 155 -14.15 25.26 2.15
CA GLU A 155 -15.37 25.09 1.36
C GLU A 155 -15.44 26.22 0.32
N ILE A 156 -15.62 25.85 -0.94
CA ILE A 156 -15.73 26.80 -2.04
C ILE A 156 -17.06 26.53 -2.75
N GLU A 157 -17.99 27.47 -2.64
CA GLU A 157 -19.26 27.43 -3.36
C GLU A 157 -19.05 27.87 -4.82
N VAL A 158 -19.41 27.00 -5.76
CA VAL A 158 -19.34 27.29 -7.19
C VAL A 158 -20.78 27.48 -7.72
N LYS A 159 -21.11 28.72 -8.10
CA LYS A 159 -22.47 29.06 -8.58
C LYS A 159 -22.81 28.57 -9.97
N ASP A 160 -21.82 28.19 -10.78
CA ASP A 160 -21.99 27.69 -12.14
C ASP A 160 -21.26 26.37 -12.30
N ASP A 161 -22.01 25.27 -12.34
CA ASP A 161 -21.48 23.91 -12.43
C ASP A 161 -20.60 23.70 -13.67
N ARG A 162 -20.81 24.43 -14.76
CA ARG A 162 -19.97 24.37 -15.96
C ARG A 162 -18.53 24.83 -15.73
N LYS A 163 -18.29 25.59 -14.66
CA LYS A 163 -16.96 26.10 -14.30
C LYS A 163 -16.21 25.20 -13.29
N ILE A 164 -16.84 24.17 -12.78
CA ILE A 164 -16.22 23.28 -11.76
C ILE A 164 -14.87 22.75 -12.24
N ASN A 165 -14.80 22.26 -13.47
CA ASN A 165 -13.56 21.69 -14.03
C ASN A 165 -12.46 22.75 -14.22
N GLU A 166 -12.81 23.96 -14.63
CA GLU A 166 -11.86 25.07 -14.77
C GLU A 166 -11.33 25.51 -13.41
N ILE A 167 -12.22 25.66 -12.42
CA ILE A 167 -11.87 26.03 -11.04
C ILE A 167 -11.00 24.96 -10.41
N SER A 168 -11.35 23.69 -10.57
CA SER A 168 -10.56 22.55 -10.07
C SER A 168 -9.12 22.57 -10.61
N ARG A 169 -8.94 22.81 -11.92
CA ARG A 169 -7.62 22.91 -12.54
C ARG A 169 -6.81 24.09 -11.98
N ARG A 170 -7.43 25.24 -11.75
CA ARG A 170 -6.76 26.42 -11.17
C ARG A 170 -6.34 26.18 -9.74
N ILE A 171 -7.23 25.61 -8.89
CA ILE A 171 -6.90 25.29 -7.51
C ILE A 171 -5.78 24.26 -7.43
N SER A 172 -5.84 23.19 -8.23
CA SER A 172 -4.79 22.16 -8.30
C SER A 172 -3.42 22.71 -8.72
N GLY A 173 -3.38 23.81 -9.45
CA GLY A 173 -2.15 24.50 -9.79
C GLY A 173 -1.58 25.42 -8.70
N LEU A 174 -2.41 25.82 -7.74
CA LEU A 174 -2.04 26.71 -6.62
C LEU A 174 -1.56 25.92 -5.39
N VAL A 175 -2.09 24.72 -5.20
CA VAL A 175 -1.70 23.82 -4.09
C VAL A 175 -0.54 22.94 -4.60
N ARG A 176 0.68 23.34 -4.30
CA ARG A 176 1.86 22.48 -4.48
C ARG A 176 2.05 21.68 -3.21
N GLU A 177 2.23 20.38 -3.37
CA GLU A 177 2.68 19.48 -2.31
C GLU A 177 4.11 19.83 -1.85
#